data_751820ee4414938feab7cdb0a3fb1443
#
_entry.id   751820ee4414938feab7cdb0a3fb1443
#
_cell.length_a   1.000
_cell.length_b   1.000
_cell.length_c   1.000
_cell.angle_alpha   90.00
_cell.angle_beta   90.00
_cell.angle_gamma   90.00
#
_symmetry.space_group_name_H-M   'P 1'
#
loop_
_entity.id
_entity.type
_entity.pdbx_description
1 polymer ?
#
loop_
_entity_poly.entity_id
_entity_poly.type
_entity_poly.pdbx_seq_one_letter_code
_entity_poly.pdbx_strand_id
1 'polypeptide(L)'
;MKCVRLVKSSDLKNVEHLINNSGAGMTTMPKTSQEIKKRLIWSEKSQKKNIKKPSQDSYLFVLEDNGRIVGLSAIYTSVSLKKPSVFFKKSTSQLESKSLNFTKDLDVLSLHLCKQPYSELGTLFLKPAFRGKGRGTLLSFARFIFMSA
;
A
#
# COMPACT_ATOMS: atom_id res chain seq x y z
N MET A 1 25.10 4.59 5.48
CA MET A 1 24.55 4.54 4.11
C MET A 1 23.04 4.32 4.21
N LYS A 2 22.25 4.98 3.35
CA LYS A 2 20.79 4.83 3.31
C LYS A 2 20.41 4.23 1.97
N CYS A 3 19.57 3.20 1.97
CA CYS A 3 19.05 2.62 0.74
C CYS A 3 17.62 2.10 0.92
N VAL A 4 16.87 2.08 -0.17
CA VAL A 4 15.62 1.33 -0.27
C VAL A 4 15.89 0.10 -1.10
N ARG A 5 15.50 -1.05 -0.59
CA ARG A 5 15.65 -2.33 -1.28
C ARG A 5 14.41 -3.19 -1.08
N LEU A 6 14.25 -4.18 -1.93
CA LEU A 6 13.23 -5.20 -1.73
C LEU A 6 13.54 -6.04 -0.48
N VAL A 7 12.48 -6.47 0.19
CA VAL A 7 12.57 -7.28 1.40
C VAL A 7 13.12 -8.66 1.09
N LYS A 8 13.81 -9.25 2.08
CA LYS A 8 14.28 -10.66 2.08
C LYS A 8 13.61 -11.42 3.23
N SER A 9 13.49 -12.71 3.11
CA SER A 9 12.97 -13.57 4.20
C SER A 9 13.79 -13.45 5.48
N SER A 10 15.09 -13.17 5.38
CA SER A 10 15.99 -12.91 6.50
C SER A 10 15.64 -11.64 7.29
N ASP A 11 14.85 -10.72 6.73
CA ASP A 11 14.44 -9.47 7.37
C ASP A 11 13.31 -9.68 8.38
N LEU A 12 12.76 -10.91 8.53
CA LEU A 12 11.55 -11.20 9.30
C LEU A 12 11.55 -10.53 10.68
N LYS A 13 12.58 -10.76 11.49
CA LYS A 13 12.65 -10.19 12.87
C LYS A 13 12.58 -8.67 12.88
N ASN A 14 13.28 -8.02 11.94
CA ASN A 14 13.32 -6.56 11.85
C ASN A 14 11.98 -5.99 11.37
N VAL A 15 11.32 -6.66 10.42
CA VAL A 15 10.00 -6.26 9.89
C VAL A 15 8.92 -6.47 10.96
N GLU A 16 8.95 -7.58 11.70
CA GLU A 16 8.06 -7.82 12.85
C GLU A 16 8.18 -6.70 13.89
N HIS A 17 9.40 -6.39 14.28
CA HIS A 17 9.65 -5.31 15.23
C HIS A 17 9.12 -3.96 14.71
N LEU A 18 9.25 -3.71 13.40
CA LEU A 18 8.75 -2.49 12.77
C LEU A 18 7.21 -2.42 12.80
N ILE A 19 6.54 -3.52 12.45
CA ILE A 19 5.08 -3.62 12.41
C ILE A 19 4.49 -3.49 13.82
N ASN A 20 5.06 -4.19 14.79
CA ASN A 20 4.57 -4.14 16.19
C ASN A 20 4.67 -2.75 16.80
N ASN A 21 5.59 -1.93 16.33
CA ASN A 21 5.78 -0.54 16.78
C ASN A 21 5.12 0.50 15.83
N SER A 22 4.34 0.08 14.84
CA SER A 22 3.72 1.01 13.88
C SER A 22 2.42 1.67 14.36
N GLY A 23 1.84 1.20 15.45
CA GLY A 23 0.54 1.66 15.94
C GLY A 23 -0.65 1.19 15.11
N ALA A 24 -1.81 1.81 15.31
CA ALA A 24 -3.07 1.39 14.69
C ALA A 24 -3.18 1.70 13.18
N GLY A 25 -2.31 2.56 12.65
CA GLY A 25 -2.41 3.06 11.26
C GLY A 25 -1.95 2.07 10.17
N MET A 26 -1.25 0.99 10.52
CA MET A 26 -0.78 0.00 9.55
C MET A 26 -1.78 -1.14 9.40
N THR A 27 -2.83 -0.93 8.62
CA THR A 27 -3.92 -1.91 8.42
C THR A 27 -3.64 -2.93 7.32
N THR A 28 -2.70 -2.65 6.42
CA THR A 28 -2.38 -3.49 5.25
C THR A 28 -1.40 -4.63 5.55
N MET A 29 -0.72 -4.60 6.71
CA MET A 29 0.19 -5.66 7.15
C MET A 29 -0.40 -6.48 8.29
N PRO A 30 -0.26 -7.81 8.24
CA PRO A 30 -0.66 -8.67 9.35
C PRO A 30 0.23 -8.43 10.57
N LYS A 31 -0.26 -8.82 11.76
CA LYS A 31 0.45 -8.65 13.03
C LYS A 31 1.09 -9.94 13.53
N THR A 32 0.67 -11.10 13.03
CA THR A 32 1.24 -12.37 13.47
C THR A 32 2.52 -12.71 12.70
N SER A 33 3.53 -13.24 13.40
CA SER A 33 4.82 -13.64 12.83
C SER A 33 4.66 -14.56 11.61
N GLN A 34 3.73 -15.51 11.69
CA GLN A 34 3.48 -16.47 10.63
C GLN A 34 2.95 -15.82 9.34
N GLU A 35 2.04 -14.88 9.48
CA GLU A 35 1.48 -14.15 8.34
C GLU A 35 2.46 -13.14 7.76
N ILE A 36 3.25 -12.47 8.61
CA ILE A 36 4.34 -11.61 8.16
C ILE A 36 5.33 -12.44 7.34
N LYS A 37 5.76 -13.61 7.82
CA LYS A 37 6.63 -14.52 7.09
C LYS A 37 6.05 -14.90 5.72
N LYS A 38 4.75 -15.23 5.66
CA LYS A 38 4.06 -15.52 4.40
C LYS A 38 4.12 -14.33 3.43
N ARG A 39 3.96 -13.11 3.93
CA ARG A 39 4.06 -11.88 3.13
C ARG A 39 5.45 -11.65 2.57
N LEU A 40 6.50 -11.87 3.38
CA LEU A 40 7.88 -11.73 2.93
C LEU A 40 8.19 -12.75 1.83
N ILE A 41 7.84 -14.02 2.06
CA ILE A 41 8.01 -15.10 1.08
C ILE A 41 7.24 -14.81 -0.21
N TRP A 42 6.04 -14.29 -0.11
CA TRP A 42 5.26 -13.89 -1.29
C TRP A 42 5.97 -12.79 -2.07
N SER A 43 6.48 -11.76 -1.38
CA SER A 43 7.26 -10.70 -2.03
C SER A 43 8.51 -11.24 -2.73
N GLU A 44 9.28 -12.12 -2.09
CA GLU A 44 10.46 -12.75 -2.72
C GLU A 44 10.11 -13.59 -3.94
N LYS A 45 8.98 -14.33 -3.88
CA LYS A 45 8.50 -15.10 -5.03
C LYS A 45 8.07 -14.19 -6.17
N SER A 46 7.41 -13.07 -5.87
CA SER A 46 6.99 -12.08 -6.86
C SER A 46 8.18 -11.47 -7.61
N GLN A 47 9.27 -11.20 -6.92
CA GLN A 47 10.52 -10.66 -7.52
C GLN A 47 11.15 -11.59 -8.57
N LYS A 48 10.97 -12.89 -8.41
CA LYS A 48 11.57 -13.90 -9.28
C LYS A 48 10.71 -14.28 -10.48
N LYS A 49 9.49 -13.75 -10.56
CA LYS A 49 8.56 -14.07 -11.64
C LYS A 49 8.92 -13.33 -12.93
N ASN A 50 8.87 -14.04 -14.03
CA ASN A 50 8.78 -13.43 -15.35
C ASN A 50 7.28 -13.16 -15.64
N ILE A 51 6.85 -11.92 -15.47
CA ILE A 51 5.44 -11.56 -15.56
C ILE A 51 5.07 -11.29 -17.01
N LYS A 52 4.30 -12.20 -17.61
CA LYS A 52 3.76 -12.06 -18.98
C LYS A 52 2.28 -11.61 -19.00
N LYS A 53 1.57 -11.75 -17.90
CA LYS A 53 0.14 -11.42 -17.77
C LYS A 53 -0.13 -10.82 -16.39
N PRO A 54 -1.17 -9.98 -16.23
CA PRO A 54 -1.56 -9.47 -14.91
C PRO A 54 -1.71 -10.59 -13.88
N SER A 55 -1.03 -10.47 -12.76
CA SER A 55 -1.07 -11.43 -11.65
C SER A 55 -1.09 -10.70 -10.32
N GLN A 56 -1.70 -11.33 -9.30
CA GLN A 56 -1.65 -10.79 -7.95
C GLN A 56 -0.28 -11.06 -7.35
N ASP A 57 0.51 -10.02 -7.24
CA ASP A 57 1.85 -10.04 -6.68
C ASP A 57 2.01 -8.97 -5.60
N SER A 58 3.03 -9.13 -4.77
CA SER A 58 3.36 -8.20 -3.70
C SER A 58 4.84 -7.88 -3.75
N TYR A 59 5.17 -6.60 -3.73
CA TYR A 59 6.54 -6.11 -3.66
C TYR A 59 6.68 -5.27 -2.40
N LEU A 60 7.38 -5.83 -1.40
CA LEU A 60 7.69 -5.14 -0.16
C LEU A 60 9.07 -4.52 -0.23
N PHE A 61 9.17 -3.27 0.18
CA PHE A 61 10.40 -2.51 0.24
C PHE A 61 10.72 -2.16 1.69
N VAL A 62 11.98 -2.20 2.04
CA VAL A 62 12.49 -1.73 3.31
C VAL A 62 13.41 -0.54 3.09
N LEU A 63 13.29 0.48 3.95
CA LEU A 63 14.30 1.51 4.08
C LEU A 63 15.32 1.06 5.12
N GLU A 64 16.55 0.90 4.67
CA GLU A 64 17.69 0.59 5.52
C GLU A 64 18.52 1.86 5.76
N ASP A 65 18.79 2.17 7.02
CA ASP A 65 19.66 3.28 7.43
C ASP A 65 20.73 2.73 8.36
N ASN A 66 21.98 2.74 7.91
CA ASN A 66 23.15 2.18 8.61
C ASN A 66 22.91 0.75 9.14
N GLY A 67 22.47 -0.14 8.26
CA GLY A 67 22.22 -1.56 8.58
C GLY A 67 20.96 -1.83 9.40
N ARG A 68 20.14 -0.80 9.70
CA ARG A 68 18.90 -0.97 10.45
C ARG A 68 17.69 -0.73 9.56
N ILE A 69 16.72 -1.63 9.57
CA ILE A 69 15.45 -1.44 8.89
C ILE A 69 14.60 -0.47 9.71
N VAL A 70 14.29 0.69 9.10
CA VAL A 70 13.60 1.80 9.77
C VAL A 70 12.28 2.16 9.11
N GLY A 71 12.01 1.64 7.91
CA GLY A 71 10.77 1.90 7.18
C GLY A 71 10.35 0.74 6.30
N LEU A 72 9.08 0.70 5.94
CA LEU A 72 8.45 -0.31 5.11
C LEU A 72 7.48 0.36 4.14
N SER A 73 7.45 -0.11 2.89
CA SER A 73 6.43 0.26 1.91
C SER A 73 6.11 -0.91 0.99
N ALA A 74 4.98 -0.86 0.28
CA ALA A 74 4.55 -1.96 -0.58
C ALA A 74 3.87 -1.49 -1.85
N ILE A 75 3.92 -2.37 -2.86
CA ILE A 75 3.07 -2.38 -4.04
C ILE A 75 2.33 -3.72 -4.04
N TYR A 76 1.02 -3.66 -4.25
CA TYR A 76 0.17 -4.83 -4.50
C TYR A 76 -0.37 -4.73 -5.91
N THR A 77 -0.11 -5.73 -6.75
CA THR A 77 -0.54 -5.69 -8.15
C THR A 77 -1.86 -6.43 -8.34
N SER A 78 -2.63 -6.00 -9.33
CA SER A 78 -3.87 -6.66 -9.75
C SER A 78 -4.84 -6.95 -8.60
N VAL A 79 -5.05 -5.97 -7.72
CA VAL A 79 -5.81 -6.13 -6.46
C VAL A 79 -7.23 -6.62 -6.70
N SER A 80 -7.91 -6.15 -7.76
CA SER A 80 -9.29 -6.57 -8.09
C SER A 80 -9.39 -7.84 -8.93
N LEU A 81 -8.27 -8.52 -9.23
CA LEU A 81 -8.25 -9.63 -10.20
C LEU A 81 -9.14 -10.82 -9.79
N LYS A 82 -9.16 -11.17 -8.51
CA LYS A 82 -9.93 -12.32 -8.00
C LYS A 82 -11.26 -11.90 -7.38
N LYS A 83 -11.31 -10.73 -6.76
CA LYS A 83 -12.52 -10.20 -6.11
C LYS A 83 -12.63 -8.72 -6.45
N PRO A 84 -13.82 -8.22 -6.83
CA PRO A 84 -14.02 -6.80 -7.04
C PRO A 84 -13.64 -6.00 -5.79
N SER A 85 -13.00 -4.87 -6.01
CA SER A 85 -12.79 -3.90 -4.93
C SER A 85 -13.98 -2.97 -4.81
N VAL A 86 -14.31 -2.63 -3.58
CA VAL A 86 -15.44 -1.76 -3.25
C VAL A 86 -14.92 -0.36 -2.96
N PHE A 87 -15.46 0.62 -3.65
CA PHE A 87 -15.16 2.04 -3.47
C PHE A 87 -16.42 2.84 -3.30
N PHE A 88 -16.29 4.05 -2.75
CA PHE A 88 -17.34 5.05 -2.80
C PHE A 88 -16.96 6.11 -3.84
N LYS A 89 -17.82 6.25 -4.86
CA LYS A 89 -17.69 7.33 -5.84
C LYS A 89 -18.37 8.57 -5.30
N LYS A 90 -17.59 9.64 -5.14
CA LYS A 90 -18.14 10.95 -4.81
C LYS A 90 -18.70 11.59 -6.08
N SER A 91 -19.92 12.09 -6.02
CA SER A 91 -20.56 12.88 -7.07
C SER A 91 -21.40 13.97 -6.42
N THR A 92 -21.66 15.03 -7.17
CA THR A 92 -22.63 16.06 -6.76
C THR A 92 -23.95 15.76 -7.43
N SER A 93 -25.04 15.76 -6.65
CA SER A 93 -26.40 15.61 -7.14
C SER A 93 -27.20 16.85 -6.74
N GLN A 94 -28.02 17.36 -7.66
CA GLN A 94 -28.85 18.50 -7.39
C GLN A 94 -30.21 18.05 -6.86
N LEU A 95 -30.55 18.52 -5.67
CA LEU A 95 -31.88 18.38 -5.08
C LEU A 95 -32.71 19.61 -5.44
N GLU A 96 -33.80 19.41 -6.17
CA GLU A 96 -34.73 20.49 -6.57
C GLU A 96 -36.13 20.24 -5.99
N SER A 97 -36.74 21.28 -5.42
CA SER A 97 -38.14 21.28 -5.02
C SER A 97 -38.84 22.47 -5.63
N LYS A 98 -39.67 22.23 -6.65
CA LYS A 98 -40.44 23.29 -7.32
C LYS A 98 -41.44 23.97 -6.40
N SER A 99 -42.09 23.20 -5.52
CA SER A 99 -43.08 23.71 -4.58
C SER A 99 -42.49 24.65 -3.52
N LEU A 100 -41.21 24.47 -3.18
CA LEU A 100 -40.50 25.29 -2.20
C LEU A 100 -39.55 26.30 -2.83
N ASN A 101 -39.50 26.35 -4.17
CA ASN A 101 -38.56 27.17 -4.94
C ASN A 101 -37.10 27.03 -4.39
N PHE A 102 -36.68 25.79 -4.19
CA PHE A 102 -35.41 25.44 -3.52
C PHE A 102 -34.59 24.56 -4.39
N THR A 103 -33.31 24.88 -4.53
CA THR A 103 -32.33 24.08 -5.20
C THR A 103 -31.07 24.00 -4.33
N LYS A 104 -30.54 22.79 -4.14
CA LYS A 104 -29.33 22.56 -3.36
C LYS A 104 -28.48 21.46 -3.96
N ASP A 105 -27.19 21.72 -4.08
CA ASP A 105 -26.22 20.69 -4.44
C ASP A 105 -25.86 19.86 -3.22
N LEU A 106 -25.91 18.54 -3.38
CA LEU A 106 -25.57 17.55 -2.35
C LEU A 106 -24.40 16.70 -2.81
N ASP A 107 -23.41 16.58 -1.95
CA ASP A 107 -22.36 15.57 -2.13
C ASP A 107 -22.92 14.20 -1.78
N VAL A 108 -22.90 13.29 -2.75
CA VAL A 108 -23.41 11.92 -2.65
C VAL A 108 -22.27 10.94 -2.76
N LEU A 109 -22.23 9.96 -1.89
CA LEU A 109 -21.34 8.80 -1.97
C LEU A 109 -22.12 7.58 -2.44
N SER A 110 -21.87 7.12 -3.65
CA SER A 110 -22.48 5.91 -4.21
C SER A 110 -21.49 4.75 -4.20
N LEU A 111 -21.99 3.56 -3.85
CA LEU A 111 -21.18 2.33 -3.87
C LEU A 111 -20.77 2.00 -5.30
N HIS A 112 -19.47 1.75 -5.50
CA HIS A 112 -18.91 1.38 -6.79
C HIS A 112 -18.05 0.12 -6.68
N LEU A 113 -18.32 -0.87 -7.54
CA LEU A 113 -17.57 -2.12 -7.63
C LEU A 113 -16.58 -2.02 -8.80
N CYS A 114 -15.28 -2.00 -8.48
CA CYS A 114 -14.23 -2.03 -9.47
C CYS A 114 -13.81 -3.48 -9.75
N LYS A 115 -14.01 -3.94 -10.98
CA LYS A 115 -13.60 -5.27 -11.45
C LYS A 115 -12.28 -5.23 -12.23
N GLN A 116 -11.83 -4.06 -12.63
CA GLN A 116 -10.57 -3.92 -13.36
C GLN A 116 -9.38 -4.10 -12.41
N PRO A 117 -8.37 -4.89 -12.79
CA PRO A 117 -7.17 -5.02 -11.99
C PRO A 117 -6.39 -3.69 -11.97
N TYR A 118 -6.00 -3.26 -10.78
CA TYR A 118 -5.18 -2.07 -10.56
C TYR A 118 -4.06 -2.37 -9.57
N SER A 119 -3.04 -1.53 -9.53
CA SER A 119 -1.97 -1.61 -8.55
C SER A 119 -2.26 -0.67 -7.38
N GLU A 120 -2.06 -1.15 -6.17
CA GLU A 120 -2.22 -0.40 -4.93
C GLU A 120 -0.87 -0.08 -4.32
N LEU A 121 -0.65 1.18 -4.00
CA LEU A 121 0.50 1.64 -3.21
C LEU A 121 0.11 1.63 -1.73
N GLY A 122 0.57 0.61 -1.02
CA GLY A 122 0.21 0.40 0.39
C GLY A 122 1.39 0.44 1.34
N THR A 123 1.09 0.18 2.61
CA THR A 123 2.08 -0.15 3.64
C THR A 123 3.22 0.87 3.75
N LEU A 124 2.93 2.16 3.75
CA LEU A 124 3.96 3.18 3.92
C LEU A 124 4.12 3.53 5.41
N PHE A 125 5.21 3.08 6.00
CA PHE A 125 5.54 3.37 7.39
C PHE A 125 7.02 3.70 7.57
N LEU A 126 7.31 4.69 8.41
CA LEU A 126 8.66 5.06 8.82
C LEU A 126 8.66 5.31 10.33
N LYS A 127 9.61 4.70 11.04
CA LYS A 127 9.79 4.91 12.49
C LYS A 127 9.82 6.41 12.81
N PRO A 128 9.10 6.90 13.83
CA PRO A 128 9.04 8.33 14.16
C PRO A 128 10.42 8.99 14.29
N ALA A 129 11.36 8.34 14.96
CA ALA A 129 12.73 8.83 15.14
C ALA A 129 13.54 8.99 13.84
N PHE A 130 13.07 8.40 12.74
CA PHE A 130 13.72 8.47 11.43
C PHE A 130 12.97 9.35 10.42
N ARG A 131 11.90 10.01 10.85
CA ARG A 131 11.15 10.94 10.00
C ARG A 131 11.98 12.19 9.69
N GLY A 132 11.66 12.84 8.58
CA GLY A 132 12.42 13.99 8.07
C GLY A 132 13.61 13.60 7.19
N LYS A 133 14.39 14.61 6.77
CA LYS A 133 15.59 14.48 5.92
C LYS A 133 15.37 13.68 4.63
N GLY A 134 14.17 13.79 4.03
CA GLY A 134 13.81 13.14 2.78
C GLY A 134 13.61 11.61 2.82
N ARG A 135 13.70 10.97 4.00
CA ARG A 135 13.59 9.51 4.12
C ARG A 135 12.22 8.96 3.72
N GLY A 136 11.15 9.63 4.14
CA GLY A 136 9.79 9.26 3.76
C GLY A 136 9.56 9.40 2.26
N THR A 137 10.07 10.47 1.67
CA THR A 137 10.05 10.71 0.23
C THR A 137 10.81 9.62 -0.51
N LEU A 138 12.05 9.30 -0.09
CA LEU A 138 12.85 8.24 -0.68
C LEU A 138 12.09 6.88 -0.66
N LEU A 139 11.54 6.50 0.49
CA LEU A 139 10.78 5.25 0.63
C LEU A 139 9.50 5.24 -0.21
N SER A 140 8.83 6.37 -0.33
CA SER A 140 7.62 6.52 -1.16
C SER A 140 7.95 6.46 -2.64
N PHE A 141 8.92 7.24 -3.11
CA PHE A 141 9.29 7.34 -4.53
C PHE A 141 9.93 6.07 -5.09
N ALA A 142 10.64 5.30 -4.27
CA ALA A 142 11.21 4.01 -4.69
C ALA A 142 10.17 3.07 -5.34
N ARG A 143 8.91 3.14 -4.91
CA ARG A 143 7.82 2.36 -5.50
C ARG A 143 7.51 2.80 -6.94
N PHE A 144 7.50 4.11 -7.19
CA PHE A 144 7.25 4.64 -8.54
C PHE A 144 8.40 4.31 -9.50
N ILE A 145 9.65 4.44 -9.04
CA ILE A 145 10.83 4.04 -9.81
C ILE A 145 10.76 2.55 -10.15
N PHE A 146 10.41 1.70 -9.18
CA PHE A 146 10.26 0.27 -9.41
C PHE A 146 9.15 -0.07 -10.42
N MET A 147 8.06 0.69 -10.44
CA MET A 147 6.96 0.49 -11.39
C MET A 147 7.28 0.95 -12.80
N SER A 148 8.28 1.81 -12.98
CA SER A 148 8.70 2.33 -14.29
C SER A 148 9.82 1.52 -14.95
N ALA A 149 10.41 0.58 -14.23
CA ALA A 149 11.48 -0.29 -14.70
C ALA A 149 10.95 -1.58 -15.31
#